data_61d58a9067f02a2c4cfb28a06ad4a11c
#
_entry.id   61d58a9067f02a2c4cfb28a06ad4a11c
#
_cell.length_a   1.000
_cell.length_b   1.000
_cell.length_c   1.000
_cell.angle_alpha   90.00
_cell.angle_beta   90.00
_cell.angle_gamma   90.00
#
_symmetry.space_group_name_H-M   'P 1'
#
loop_
_entity.id
_entity.type
_entity.pdbx_description
1 polymer ?
#
loop_
_entity_poly.entity_id
_entity_poly.type
_entity_poly.pdbx_seq_one_letter_code
_entity_poly.pdbx_strand_id
1 'polypeptide(L)'
;MLDKFKSLTKGVAGKASSGISSGISGGISGIKSARSKRKSSEDYLVALDIGTEYVKTLIGRVVGNGVEIIGVGRAHQSLSDMQAGAIADIASVVDNCDKALAQAEEQAGVSARSAVIGIAGELVKGTTKAVKFTRKDSTKPMDLAEIEQIIKMVQERAESTAKESLALELGGKDVEVRLVNSALVSIDIDGYKVTNPIGFQGKEVLVQLYTAFAPLIHIGALERTAQELDLDLLAVAAEPFAVARSVIGDDPDASMSAILMDVGGGTTDIALIDEGGVQGTIMFGIGGRAYTRGIEREMGTSFSASEDLKIGLGNKTLPPNKVPVVEQALHKTLDVWASGVELALSEFTNVDNLPHRVLLCGGGSSLEMLMEELHTSTWYRQLPFTKRPQVEYINPKEVVGIKDTTGDANDHTFITAMGLLRVGLDTMLQANSTPTNSVREKLDRMLRV
;
A
#
# COMPACT_ATOMS: atom_id res chain seq x y z
N MET A 1 44.52 -27.37 20.97
CA MET A 1 43.63 -27.90 19.91
C MET A 1 43.12 -26.81 18.94
N LEU A 2 43.62 -25.60 19.09
CA LEU A 2 43.22 -24.42 18.22
C LEU A 2 44.19 -24.13 17.06
N ASP A 3 45.34 -24.80 17.01
CA ASP A 3 46.36 -24.52 15.96
C ASP A 3 46.33 -25.47 14.75
N LYS A 4 45.42 -26.43 14.73
CA LYS A 4 45.24 -27.37 13.59
C LYS A 4 44.18 -26.95 12.58
N PHE A 5 43.46 -25.85 12.83
CA PHE A 5 42.42 -25.36 11.90
C PHE A 5 42.89 -24.22 10.96
N LYS A 6 44.10 -23.70 11.14
CA LYS A 6 44.66 -22.62 10.30
C LYS A 6 45.51 -23.09 9.10
N SER A 7 45.72 -24.40 8.91
CA SER A 7 46.54 -24.90 7.80
C SER A 7 45.77 -25.54 6.65
N LEU A 8 44.42 -25.56 6.68
CA LEU A 8 43.59 -26.20 5.65
C LEU A 8 42.86 -25.23 4.70
N THR A 9 43.09 -23.92 4.81
CA THR A 9 42.46 -22.91 3.92
C THR A 9 43.44 -22.19 3.00
N LYS A 10 44.65 -22.72 2.84
CA LYS A 10 45.62 -22.18 1.85
C LYS A 10 46.04 -23.28 0.86
N GLY A 11 45.14 -23.66 -0.06
CA GLY A 11 45.57 -24.66 -1.06
C GLY A 11 44.50 -25.08 -2.06
N VAL A 12 43.47 -24.29 -2.35
CA VAL A 12 42.63 -24.53 -3.55
C VAL A 12 42.13 -23.18 -4.08
N ALA A 13 43.07 -22.41 -4.60
CA ALA A 13 42.75 -21.28 -5.46
C ALA A 13 43.60 -21.39 -6.69
N GLY A 14 43.14 -22.14 -7.67
CA GLY A 14 43.85 -22.27 -8.93
C GLY A 14 43.18 -23.26 -9.85
N LYS A 15 42.49 -22.75 -10.88
CA LYS A 15 41.99 -23.49 -12.05
C LYS A 15 40.64 -24.19 -11.92
N ALA A 16 39.56 -23.41 -12.02
CA ALA A 16 38.36 -23.78 -12.78
C ALA A 16 37.44 -22.53 -12.92
N SER A 17 37.81 -21.60 -13.77
CA SER A 17 36.96 -20.52 -14.21
C SER A 17 37.25 -20.13 -15.66
N SER A 18 36.77 -20.96 -16.56
CA SER A 18 36.61 -20.54 -17.95
C SER A 18 35.58 -21.46 -18.61
N GLY A 19 34.37 -20.95 -18.75
CA GLY A 19 33.39 -21.54 -19.61
C GLY A 19 32.07 -21.91 -18.97
N ILE A 20 31.26 -20.93 -18.53
CA ILE A 20 29.78 -20.97 -18.55
C ILE A 20 29.27 -19.61 -17.96
N SER A 21 29.78 -18.48 -18.40
CA SER A 21 29.22 -17.18 -17.98
C SER A 21 28.96 -16.19 -19.14
N SER A 22 29.01 -16.65 -20.38
CA SER A 22 28.88 -15.77 -21.55
C SER A 22 27.52 -15.77 -22.25
N GLY A 23 26.52 -16.47 -21.71
CA GLY A 23 25.20 -16.61 -22.37
C GLY A 23 24.06 -15.80 -21.81
N ILE A 24 24.14 -15.34 -20.54
CA ILE A 24 22.98 -14.70 -19.86
C ILE A 24 23.24 -13.20 -19.57
N SER A 25 24.50 -12.74 -19.60
CA SER A 25 24.84 -11.34 -19.33
C SER A 25 24.63 -10.38 -20.51
N GLY A 26 24.44 -10.90 -21.73
CA GLY A 26 24.34 -10.08 -22.95
C GLY A 26 23.00 -9.35 -23.11
N GLY A 27 21.89 -9.89 -22.59
CA GLY A 27 20.56 -9.30 -22.72
C GLY A 27 20.30 -8.18 -21.71
N ILE A 28 20.77 -8.36 -20.47
CA ILE A 28 20.51 -7.41 -19.36
C ILE A 28 21.47 -6.21 -19.44
N SER A 29 22.70 -6.39 -19.91
CA SER A 29 23.66 -5.29 -20.07
C SER A 29 23.29 -4.30 -21.19
N GLY A 30 22.57 -4.74 -22.21
CA GLY A 30 22.11 -3.90 -23.32
C GLY A 30 21.03 -2.90 -22.88
N ILE A 31 20.11 -3.34 -22.03
CA ILE A 31 19.03 -2.51 -21.49
C ILE A 31 19.57 -1.53 -20.43
N LYS A 32 20.47 -1.99 -19.55
CA LYS A 32 21.13 -1.11 -18.56
C LYS A 32 21.96 0.02 -19.21
N SER A 33 22.57 -0.20 -20.37
CA SER A 33 23.37 0.83 -21.05
C SER A 33 22.55 1.92 -21.75
N ALA A 34 21.29 1.63 -22.10
CA ALA A 34 20.39 2.61 -22.70
C ALA A 34 19.75 3.52 -21.63
N ARG A 35 19.43 2.96 -20.46
CA ARG A 35 18.87 3.68 -19.32
C ARG A 35 19.85 4.68 -18.68
N SER A 36 21.14 4.34 -18.58
CA SER A 36 22.16 5.18 -17.91
C SER A 36 22.46 6.52 -18.62
N LYS A 37 21.90 6.78 -19.79
CA LYS A 37 22.19 7.98 -20.59
C LYS A 37 21.18 9.11 -20.43
N ARG A 38 20.04 8.88 -19.75
CA ARG A 38 19.06 9.94 -19.49
C ARG A 38 19.16 10.37 -18.01
N LYS A 39 19.63 11.59 -17.75
CA LYS A 39 19.61 12.17 -16.40
C LYS A 39 18.16 12.35 -15.98
N SER A 40 17.76 11.74 -14.84
CA SER A 40 16.53 12.14 -14.15
C SER A 40 16.76 13.52 -13.54
N SER A 41 15.84 14.44 -13.69
CA SER A 41 15.80 15.63 -12.86
C SER A 41 15.10 15.25 -11.55
N GLU A 42 15.39 15.99 -10.46
CA GLU A 42 14.79 15.81 -9.13
C GLU A 42 13.27 16.03 -9.11
N ASP A 43 12.68 16.43 -10.24
CA ASP A 43 11.28 16.84 -10.38
C ASP A 43 10.33 15.70 -10.81
N TYR A 44 10.79 14.45 -10.90
CA TYR A 44 9.98 13.32 -11.33
C TYR A 44 9.88 12.25 -10.25
N LEU A 45 8.69 11.63 -10.15
CA LEU A 45 8.37 10.52 -9.25
C LEU A 45 7.90 9.32 -10.04
N VAL A 46 8.23 8.13 -9.54
CA VAL A 46 7.68 6.86 -10.00
C VAL A 46 6.82 6.28 -8.88
N ALA A 47 5.56 5.99 -9.16
CA ALA A 47 4.77 5.08 -8.33
C ALA A 47 4.78 3.70 -8.98
N LEU A 48 5.15 2.69 -8.20
CA LEU A 48 5.16 1.30 -8.62
C LEU A 48 4.19 0.51 -7.74
N ASP A 49 3.00 0.27 -8.27
CA ASP A 49 1.95 -0.57 -7.69
C ASP A 49 2.17 -2.01 -8.19
N ILE A 50 2.75 -2.86 -7.33
CA ILE A 50 3.05 -4.26 -7.65
C ILE A 50 1.87 -5.13 -7.24
N GLY A 51 0.76 -5.02 -7.97
CA GLY A 51 -0.45 -5.78 -7.69
C GLY A 51 -0.35 -7.25 -8.09
N THR A 52 -1.22 -8.09 -7.52
CA THR A 52 -1.24 -9.54 -7.78
C THR A 52 -1.54 -9.87 -9.25
N GLU A 53 -2.38 -9.09 -9.92
CA GLU A 53 -2.79 -9.35 -11.32
C GLU A 53 -2.03 -8.48 -12.32
N TYR A 54 -1.78 -7.23 -11.96
CA TYR A 54 -1.05 -6.28 -12.79
C TYR A 54 -0.08 -5.47 -11.97
N VAL A 55 1.11 -5.26 -12.52
CA VAL A 55 1.96 -4.14 -12.14
C VAL A 55 1.45 -2.90 -12.84
N LYS A 56 1.28 -1.81 -12.10
CA LYS A 56 0.97 -0.48 -12.65
C LYS A 56 2.07 0.48 -12.29
N THR A 57 2.53 1.25 -13.25
CA THR A 57 3.55 2.26 -13.07
C THR A 57 3.02 3.61 -13.51
N LEU A 58 3.13 4.60 -12.64
CA LEU A 58 2.85 5.99 -12.98
C LEU A 58 4.15 6.80 -12.89
N ILE A 59 4.42 7.61 -13.90
CA ILE A 59 5.46 8.64 -13.85
C ILE A 59 4.78 9.98 -13.70
N GLY A 60 5.10 10.67 -12.60
CA GLY A 60 4.60 11.98 -12.25
C GLY A 60 5.67 13.05 -12.33
N ARG A 61 5.32 14.20 -12.87
CA ARG A 61 6.11 15.43 -12.80
C ARG A 61 5.61 16.28 -11.63
N VAL A 62 6.51 16.63 -10.71
CA VAL A 62 6.18 17.49 -9.56
C VAL A 62 5.99 18.92 -10.04
N VAL A 63 4.84 19.52 -9.72
CA VAL A 63 4.48 20.89 -10.07
C VAL A 63 3.92 21.60 -8.83
N GLY A 64 4.74 22.43 -8.21
CA GLY A 64 4.37 23.05 -6.93
C GLY A 64 4.11 22.02 -5.83
N ASN A 65 2.90 22.03 -5.27
CA ASN A 65 2.46 21.06 -4.25
C ASN A 65 1.62 19.91 -4.84
N GLY A 66 1.74 19.64 -6.14
CA GLY A 66 1.01 18.59 -6.83
C GLY A 66 1.89 17.80 -7.77
N VAL A 67 1.31 16.76 -8.38
CA VAL A 67 1.95 15.89 -9.36
C VAL A 67 1.06 15.77 -10.58
N GLU A 68 1.63 16.00 -11.76
CA GLU A 68 1.01 15.70 -13.05
C GLU A 68 1.49 14.34 -13.54
N ILE A 69 0.57 13.40 -13.73
CA ILE A 69 0.89 12.10 -14.36
C ILE A 69 1.16 12.37 -15.84
N ILE A 70 2.36 11.98 -16.30
CA ILE A 70 2.84 12.17 -17.66
C ILE A 70 3.20 10.85 -18.35
N GLY A 71 3.19 9.73 -17.60
CA GLY A 71 3.43 8.39 -18.15
C GLY A 71 2.70 7.33 -17.34
N VAL A 72 2.11 6.39 -18.05
CA VAL A 72 1.34 5.26 -17.51
C VAL A 72 1.85 3.98 -18.14
N GLY A 73 2.08 2.96 -17.32
CA GLY A 73 2.46 1.64 -17.79
C GLY A 73 1.75 0.54 -17.02
N ARG A 74 1.50 -0.57 -17.68
CA ARG A 74 0.81 -1.72 -17.10
C ARG A 74 1.38 -3.03 -17.65
N ALA A 75 1.67 -3.99 -16.78
CA ALA A 75 2.11 -5.32 -17.17
C ALA A 75 1.38 -6.39 -16.37
N HIS A 76 1.00 -7.48 -17.04
CA HIS A 76 0.28 -8.59 -16.41
C HIS A 76 1.26 -9.47 -15.63
N GLN A 77 0.85 -9.94 -14.45
CA GLN A 77 1.57 -10.88 -13.57
C GLN A 77 1.09 -12.31 -13.82
N SER A 78 2.03 -13.26 -13.80
CA SER A 78 1.69 -14.68 -13.80
C SER A 78 1.13 -15.11 -12.44
N LEU A 79 0.47 -16.26 -12.39
CA LEU A 79 -0.13 -16.76 -11.15
C LEU A 79 0.90 -17.07 -10.06
N SER A 80 2.15 -17.40 -10.44
CA SER A 80 3.26 -17.73 -9.56
C SER A 80 4.04 -16.53 -9.03
N ASP A 81 3.86 -15.35 -9.65
CA ASP A 81 4.72 -14.18 -9.36
C ASP A 81 4.41 -13.58 -7.98
N MET A 82 3.12 -13.59 -7.63
CA MET A 82 2.62 -13.04 -6.37
C MET A 82 1.75 -14.04 -5.62
N GLN A 83 1.84 -14.06 -4.30
CA GLN A 83 1.00 -14.86 -3.42
C GLN A 83 0.48 -14.01 -2.25
N ALA A 84 -0.84 -13.93 -2.09
CA ALA A 84 -1.50 -13.19 -1.00
C ALA A 84 -0.95 -11.75 -0.82
N GLY A 85 -0.73 -11.03 -1.93
CA GLY A 85 -0.19 -9.66 -1.93
C GLY A 85 1.32 -9.56 -1.78
N ALA A 86 2.04 -10.68 -1.57
CA ALA A 86 3.50 -10.69 -1.43
C ALA A 86 4.20 -11.22 -2.69
N ILE A 87 5.43 -10.74 -2.95
CA ILE A 87 6.27 -11.23 -4.03
C ILE A 87 6.71 -12.67 -3.74
N ALA A 88 6.39 -13.60 -4.64
CA ALA A 88 6.79 -15.00 -4.56
C ALA A 88 7.99 -15.31 -5.49
N ASP A 89 8.09 -14.64 -6.64
CA ASP A 89 9.21 -14.74 -7.57
C ASP A 89 9.72 -13.34 -7.94
N ILE A 90 10.86 -12.96 -7.34
CA ILE A 90 11.44 -11.61 -7.55
C ILE A 90 11.84 -11.41 -9.01
N ALA A 91 12.41 -12.42 -9.69
CA ALA A 91 12.90 -12.27 -11.05
C ALA A 91 11.76 -11.99 -12.03
N SER A 92 10.67 -12.78 -11.94
CA SER A 92 9.47 -12.59 -12.76
C SER A 92 8.79 -11.23 -12.49
N VAL A 93 8.70 -10.83 -11.23
CA VAL A 93 8.13 -9.53 -10.85
C VAL A 93 8.98 -8.38 -11.38
N VAL A 94 10.32 -8.46 -11.30
CA VAL A 94 11.24 -7.47 -11.87
C VAL A 94 11.02 -7.32 -13.37
N ASP A 95 10.91 -8.43 -14.11
CA ASP A 95 10.65 -8.40 -15.56
C ASP A 95 9.31 -7.71 -15.90
N ASN A 96 8.27 -7.94 -15.10
CA ASN A 96 6.97 -7.31 -15.31
C ASN A 96 6.99 -5.83 -14.90
N CYS A 97 7.67 -5.49 -13.82
CA CYS A 97 7.90 -4.10 -13.41
C CYS A 97 8.70 -3.33 -14.48
N ASP A 98 9.74 -3.94 -15.07
CA ASP A 98 10.54 -3.33 -16.13
C ASP A 98 9.69 -3.03 -17.37
N LYS A 99 8.81 -3.94 -17.78
CA LYS A 99 7.87 -3.73 -18.89
C LYS A 99 6.91 -2.56 -18.61
N ALA A 100 6.31 -2.52 -17.43
CA ALA A 100 5.40 -1.45 -17.05
C ALA A 100 6.14 -0.10 -16.96
N LEU A 101 7.32 -0.09 -16.35
CA LEU A 101 8.15 1.12 -16.25
C LEU A 101 8.61 1.63 -17.62
N ALA A 102 9.03 0.74 -18.52
CA ALA A 102 9.43 1.12 -19.88
C ALA A 102 8.27 1.76 -20.67
N GLN A 103 7.04 1.25 -20.56
CA GLN A 103 5.87 1.85 -21.18
C GLN A 103 5.62 3.27 -20.65
N ALA A 104 5.67 3.44 -19.32
CA ALA A 104 5.48 4.73 -18.70
C ALA A 104 6.58 5.74 -19.08
N GLU A 105 7.85 5.30 -19.16
CA GLU A 105 8.98 6.12 -19.59
C GLU A 105 8.88 6.52 -21.07
N GLU A 106 8.42 5.61 -21.93
CA GLU A 106 8.21 5.89 -23.36
C GLU A 106 7.16 6.99 -23.53
N GLN A 107 6.01 6.87 -22.84
CA GLN A 107 4.94 7.86 -22.90
C GLN A 107 5.38 9.20 -22.28
N ALA A 108 6.07 9.17 -21.14
CA ALA A 108 6.54 10.37 -20.46
C ALA A 108 7.69 11.08 -21.21
N GLY A 109 8.43 10.37 -22.05
CA GLY A 109 9.64 10.88 -22.70
C GLY A 109 10.82 11.13 -21.76
N VAL A 110 10.74 10.66 -20.51
CA VAL A 110 11.77 10.82 -19.46
C VAL A 110 11.98 9.50 -18.74
N SER A 111 13.18 9.32 -18.15
CA SER A 111 13.46 8.24 -17.21
C SER A 111 13.50 8.81 -15.80
N ALA A 112 12.54 8.45 -14.97
CA ALA A 112 12.48 8.83 -13.58
C ALA A 112 13.13 7.75 -12.71
N ARG A 113 13.77 8.15 -11.60
CA ARG A 113 14.45 7.23 -10.69
C ARG A 113 13.88 7.20 -9.29
N SER A 114 13.40 8.33 -8.79
CA SER A 114 12.84 8.44 -7.43
C SER A 114 11.52 7.71 -7.35
N ALA A 115 11.47 6.60 -6.62
CA ALA A 115 10.34 5.68 -6.63
C ALA A 115 9.68 5.51 -5.26
N VAL A 116 8.36 5.35 -5.27
CA VAL A 116 7.59 4.80 -4.15
C VAL A 116 6.96 3.49 -4.59
N ILE A 117 7.08 2.47 -3.77
CA ILE A 117 6.55 1.14 -4.04
C ILE A 117 5.47 0.80 -3.01
N GLY A 118 4.34 0.28 -3.50
CA GLY A 118 3.26 -0.22 -2.65
C GLY A 118 3.62 -1.54 -1.98
N ILE A 119 3.12 -1.74 -0.76
CA ILE A 119 3.12 -3.03 -0.07
C ILE A 119 1.71 -3.36 0.40
N ALA A 120 1.24 -4.54 0.04
CA ALA A 120 -0.03 -5.11 0.47
C ALA A 120 0.16 -6.52 1.06
N GLY A 121 -0.93 -7.14 1.45
CA GLY A 121 -0.98 -8.52 1.93
C GLY A 121 -1.31 -8.63 3.41
N GLU A 122 -1.84 -9.80 3.79
CA GLU A 122 -2.38 -10.06 5.13
C GLU A 122 -1.37 -9.86 6.27
N LEU A 123 -0.07 -9.95 5.97
CA LEU A 123 1.01 -9.76 6.94
C LEU A 123 1.43 -8.28 7.13
N VAL A 124 0.81 -7.35 6.42
CA VAL A 124 0.98 -5.91 6.68
C VAL A 124 -0.02 -5.49 7.75
N LYS A 125 0.46 -5.03 8.90
CA LYS A 125 -0.37 -4.70 10.07
C LYS A 125 -0.39 -3.20 10.29
N GLY A 126 -1.54 -2.58 9.99
CA GLY A 126 -1.78 -1.15 10.16
C GLY A 126 -2.80 -0.88 11.27
N THR A 127 -2.41 -0.19 12.33
CA THR A 127 -3.29 0.09 13.47
C THR A 127 -3.01 1.44 14.09
N THR A 128 -4.06 2.08 14.61
CA THR A 128 -3.92 3.29 15.42
C THR A 128 -3.91 2.92 16.89
N LYS A 129 -2.88 3.35 17.58
CA LYS A 129 -2.73 3.17 19.02
C LYS A 129 -2.81 4.51 19.74
N ALA A 130 -3.59 4.52 20.80
CA ALA A 130 -3.66 5.63 21.75
C ALA A 130 -2.74 5.33 22.94
N VAL A 131 -1.81 6.24 23.22
CA VAL A 131 -0.92 6.13 24.38
C VAL A 131 -1.03 7.37 25.24
N LYS A 132 -1.38 7.15 26.50
CA LYS A 132 -1.46 8.17 27.52
C LYS A 132 -0.09 8.31 28.20
N PHE A 133 0.42 9.51 28.21
CA PHE A 133 1.67 9.87 28.86
C PHE A 133 1.41 10.89 29.97
N THR A 134 1.94 10.61 31.17
CA THR A 134 1.86 11.56 32.29
C THR A 134 3.17 12.30 32.43
N ARG A 135 3.13 13.60 32.24
CA ARG A 135 4.30 14.49 32.33
C ARG A 135 4.75 14.64 33.77
N LYS A 136 6.07 14.66 33.96
CA LYS A 136 6.68 14.87 35.27
C LYS A 136 6.45 16.30 35.81
N ASP A 137 6.50 17.28 34.91
CA ASP A 137 6.31 18.71 35.22
C ASP A 137 5.20 19.25 34.30
N SER A 138 3.99 19.41 34.83
CA SER A 138 2.84 19.93 34.13
C SER A 138 2.89 21.44 33.88
N THR A 139 3.79 22.16 34.55
CA THR A 139 3.91 23.62 34.42
C THR A 139 4.92 24.04 33.36
N LYS A 140 5.81 23.13 32.95
CA LYS A 140 6.76 23.38 31.87
C LYS A 140 6.06 23.36 30.52
N PRO A 141 6.26 24.36 29.65
CA PRO A 141 5.78 24.27 28.26
C PRO A 141 6.35 23.04 27.55
N MET A 142 5.53 22.35 26.78
CA MET A 142 5.94 21.19 26.00
C MET A 142 6.89 21.60 24.88
N ASP A 143 8.00 20.89 24.74
CA ASP A 143 8.98 21.11 23.69
C ASP A 143 8.99 19.95 22.66
N LEU A 144 9.70 20.16 21.55
CA LEU A 144 9.77 19.19 20.46
C LEU A 144 10.38 17.86 20.93
N ALA A 145 11.43 17.90 21.75
CA ALA A 145 12.12 16.70 22.20
C ALA A 145 11.21 15.81 23.08
N GLU A 146 10.33 16.41 23.87
CA GLU A 146 9.35 15.67 24.65
C GLU A 146 8.33 14.97 23.77
N ILE A 147 7.85 15.65 22.70
CA ILE A 147 6.93 15.05 21.71
C ILE A 147 7.61 13.91 20.94
N GLU A 148 8.86 14.12 20.48
CA GLU A 148 9.65 13.08 19.82
C GLU A 148 9.77 11.82 20.69
N GLN A 149 10.05 12.00 21.97
CA GLN A 149 10.16 10.89 22.90
C GLN A 149 8.82 10.16 23.08
N ILE A 150 7.70 10.88 23.14
CA ILE A 150 6.36 10.28 23.25
C ILE A 150 6.04 9.47 21.98
N ILE A 151 6.24 10.06 20.79
CA ILE A 151 6.00 9.39 19.51
C ILE A 151 6.83 8.10 19.41
N LYS A 152 8.12 8.17 19.75
CA LYS A 152 8.99 6.99 19.73
C LYS A 152 8.48 5.87 20.65
N MET A 153 8.04 6.21 21.86
CA MET A 153 7.44 5.21 22.77
C MET A 153 6.16 4.59 22.20
N VAL A 154 5.33 5.37 21.49
CA VAL A 154 4.13 4.83 20.82
C VAL A 154 4.51 3.86 19.71
N GLN A 155 5.51 4.22 18.89
CA GLN A 155 6.02 3.37 17.81
C GLN A 155 6.62 2.06 18.33
N GLU A 156 7.45 2.11 19.36
CA GLU A 156 8.06 0.93 20.00
C GLU A 156 6.99 -0.03 20.56
N ARG A 157 5.95 0.52 21.18
CA ARG A 157 4.82 -0.28 21.69
C ARG A 157 4.00 -0.90 20.55
N ALA A 158 3.79 -0.15 19.48
CA ALA A 158 3.07 -0.64 18.30
C ALA A 158 3.86 -1.75 17.59
N GLU A 159 5.19 -1.61 17.48
CA GLU A 159 6.08 -2.63 16.94
C GLU A 159 6.00 -3.95 17.71
N SER A 160 6.07 -3.90 19.05
CA SER A 160 5.92 -5.09 19.89
C SER A 160 4.59 -5.80 19.63
N THR A 161 3.48 -5.02 19.59
CA THR A 161 2.15 -5.57 19.29
C THR A 161 2.09 -6.21 17.90
N ALA A 162 2.69 -5.58 16.89
CA ALA A 162 2.71 -6.11 15.52
C ALA A 162 3.52 -7.42 15.44
N LYS A 163 4.68 -7.49 16.11
CA LYS A 163 5.49 -8.72 16.21
C LYS A 163 4.72 -9.85 16.87
N GLU A 164 4.04 -9.58 17.99
CA GLU A 164 3.24 -10.58 18.71
C GLU A 164 2.09 -11.11 17.85
N SER A 165 1.35 -10.22 17.15
CA SER A 165 0.25 -10.60 16.27
C SER A 165 0.74 -11.48 15.12
N LEU A 166 1.80 -11.05 14.43
CA LEU A 166 2.39 -11.79 13.30
C LEU A 166 2.98 -13.13 13.74
N ALA A 167 3.60 -13.20 14.92
CA ALA A 167 4.11 -14.46 15.47
C ALA A 167 2.98 -15.47 15.69
N LEU A 168 1.83 -15.04 16.22
CA LEU A 168 0.66 -15.89 16.38
C LEU A 168 0.12 -16.41 15.04
N GLU A 169 -0.03 -15.54 14.05
CA GLU A 169 -0.53 -15.91 12.71
C GLU A 169 0.42 -16.87 11.98
N LEU A 170 1.72 -16.74 12.20
CA LEU A 170 2.76 -17.59 11.59
C LEU A 170 3.13 -18.84 12.43
N GLY A 171 2.29 -19.20 13.40
CA GLY A 171 2.44 -20.42 14.20
C GLY A 171 3.56 -20.35 15.22
N GLY A 172 3.78 -19.18 15.85
CA GLY A 172 4.75 -18.97 16.93
C GLY A 172 6.18 -18.71 16.46
N LYS A 173 6.38 -18.41 15.18
CA LYS A 173 7.70 -18.05 14.65
C LYS A 173 8.05 -16.61 15.02
N ASP A 174 9.28 -16.37 15.41
CA ASP A 174 9.81 -15.02 15.56
C ASP A 174 9.92 -14.33 14.20
N VAL A 175 9.36 -13.12 14.08
CA VAL A 175 9.26 -12.37 12.83
C VAL A 175 9.86 -10.98 13.01
N GLU A 176 10.91 -10.72 12.26
CA GLU A 176 11.42 -9.35 12.15
C GLU A 176 10.48 -8.50 11.31
N VAL A 177 10.10 -7.35 11.86
CA VAL A 177 9.22 -6.37 11.20
C VAL A 177 9.91 -5.02 11.07
N ARG A 178 9.47 -4.22 10.10
CA ARG A 178 9.89 -2.84 9.91
C ARG A 178 8.65 -1.94 9.82
N LEU A 179 8.77 -0.74 10.40
CA LEU A 179 7.79 0.33 10.22
C LEU A 179 7.78 0.77 8.75
N VAL A 180 6.60 0.76 8.16
CA VAL A 180 6.35 1.17 6.76
C VAL A 180 5.77 2.57 6.71
N ASN A 181 4.74 2.83 7.53
CA ASN A 181 4.11 4.13 7.63
C ASN A 181 3.84 4.50 9.09
N SER A 182 3.86 5.79 9.37
CA SER A 182 3.46 6.37 10.65
C SER A 182 2.77 7.71 10.38
N ALA A 183 1.59 7.93 10.99
CA ALA A 183 0.85 9.17 10.85
C ALA A 183 0.16 9.54 12.16
N LEU A 184 0.27 10.82 12.54
CA LEU A 184 -0.44 11.34 13.69
C LEU A 184 -1.94 11.42 13.38
N VAL A 185 -2.75 10.89 14.30
CA VAL A 185 -4.22 10.98 14.23
C VAL A 185 -4.72 12.11 15.12
N SER A 186 -4.30 12.14 16.40
CA SER A 186 -4.62 13.23 17.29
C SER A 186 -3.62 13.37 18.44
N ILE A 187 -3.55 14.56 19.01
CA ILE A 187 -2.93 14.82 20.32
C ILE A 187 -3.95 15.54 21.20
N ASP A 188 -4.11 15.04 22.43
CA ASP A 188 -4.94 15.66 23.45
C ASP A 188 -4.08 16.00 24.68
N ILE A 189 -4.28 17.17 25.23
CA ILE A 189 -3.62 17.61 26.47
C ILE A 189 -4.71 17.87 27.52
N ASP A 190 -4.65 17.12 28.62
CA ASP A 190 -5.65 17.15 29.70
C ASP A 190 -7.11 17.04 29.17
N GLY A 191 -7.30 16.23 28.09
CA GLY A 191 -8.59 15.99 27.44
C GLY A 191 -9.00 17.02 26.39
N TYR A 192 -8.14 17.97 26.06
CA TYR A 192 -8.37 18.94 24.99
C TYR A 192 -7.55 18.60 23.76
N LYS A 193 -8.22 18.38 22.60
CA LYS A 193 -7.57 18.15 21.31
C LYS A 193 -6.79 19.39 20.87
N VAL A 194 -5.55 19.22 20.50
CA VAL A 194 -4.65 20.30 20.04
C VAL A 194 -4.01 19.96 18.69
N THR A 195 -3.95 20.93 17.80
CA THR A 195 -3.30 20.77 16.48
C THR A 195 -1.77 20.86 16.57
N ASN A 196 -1.26 21.65 17.51
CA ASN A 196 0.17 21.78 17.75
C ASN A 196 0.40 21.81 19.27
N PRO A 197 0.99 20.76 19.87
CA PRO A 197 1.16 20.64 21.31
C PRO A 197 2.28 21.52 21.90
N ILE A 198 3.15 22.08 21.03
CA ILE A 198 4.33 22.81 21.50
C ILE A 198 3.95 24.13 22.16
N GLY A 199 4.53 24.36 23.32
CA GLY A 199 4.22 25.53 24.15
C GLY A 199 3.05 25.34 25.11
N PHE A 200 2.23 24.28 24.94
CA PHE A 200 1.17 23.98 25.89
C PHE A 200 1.73 23.43 27.21
N GLN A 201 1.05 23.73 28.28
CA GLN A 201 1.23 23.14 29.59
C GLN A 201 0.12 22.12 29.82
N GLY A 202 0.37 21.12 30.66
CA GLY A 202 -0.61 20.09 30.99
C GLY A 202 0.05 18.87 31.60
N LYS A 203 -0.74 18.04 32.25
CA LYS A 203 -0.27 16.87 32.99
C LYS A 203 -0.37 15.60 32.16
N GLU A 204 -1.45 15.41 31.44
CA GLU A 204 -1.72 14.21 30.67
C GLU A 204 -1.69 14.53 29.17
N VAL A 205 -0.91 13.77 28.43
CA VAL A 205 -0.85 13.85 26.98
C VAL A 205 -1.30 12.52 26.40
N LEU A 206 -2.33 12.54 25.59
CA LEU A 206 -2.80 11.39 24.83
C LEU A 206 -2.39 11.59 23.39
N VAL A 207 -1.60 10.65 22.85
CA VAL A 207 -1.21 10.65 21.44
C VAL A 207 -1.82 9.46 20.77
N GLN A 208 -2.55 9.69 19.68
CA GLN A 208 -3.06 8.66 18.79
C GLN A 208 -2.20 8.65 17.52
N LEU A 209 -1.56 7.53 17.26
CA LEU A 209 -0.64 7.36 16.15
C LEU A 209 -1.04 6.13 15.34
N TYR A 210 -1.29 6.33 14.05
CA TYR A 210 -1.36 5.24 13.10
C TYR A 210 0.05 4.75 12.79
N THR A 211 0.24 3.44 12.76
CA THR A 211 1.50 2.78 12.37
C THR A 211 1.19 1.55 11.55
N ALA A 212 1.93 1.36 10.46
CA ALA A 212 1.89 0.14 9.66
C ALA A 212 3.25 -0.55 9.68
N PHE A 213 3.25 -1.85 9.99
CA PHE A 213 4.45 -2.70 10.01
C PHE A 213 4.30 -3.82 9.00
N ALA A 214 5.42 -4.21 8.38
CA ALA A 214 5.49 -5.36 7.49
C ALA A 214 6.69 -6.25 7.83
N PRO A 215 6.62 -7.56 7.53
CA PRO A 215 7.75 -8.47 7.68
C PRO A 215 8.94 -8.01 6.84
N LEU A 216 10.14 -8.09 7.42
CA LEU A 216 11.37 -7.65 6.77
C LEU A 216 11.62 -8.38 5.44
N ILE A 217 11.21 -9.63 5.33
CA ILE A 217 11.34 -10.42 4.09
C ILE A 217 10.55 -9.81 2.92
N HIS A 218 9.36 -9.26 3.17
CA HIS A 218 8.56 -8.63 2.13
C HIS A 218 9.16 -7.29 1.71
N ILE A 219 9.60 -6.48 2.68
CA ILE A 219 10.27 -5.21 2.40
C ILE A 219 11.56 -5.45 1.61
N GLY A 220 12.36 -6.46 2.01
CA GLY A 220 13.59 -6.82 1.31
C GLY A 220 13.36 -7.25 -0.15
N ALA A 221 12.24 -7.94 -0.44
CA ALA A 221 11.88 -8.28 -1.82
C ALA A 221 11.57 -7.02 -2.65
N LEU A 222 10.85 -6.03 -2.09
CA LEU A 222 10.57 -4.75 -2.77
C LEU A 222 11.84 -3.91 -2.96
N GLU A 223 12.70 -3.83 -1.94
CA GLU A 223 14.00 -3.15 -2.03
C GLU A 223 14.87 -3.80 -3.13
N ARG A 224 14.87 -5.12 -3.22
CA ARG A 224 15.58 -5.84 -4.26
C ARG A 224 15.01 -5.54 -5.65
N THR A 225 13.68 -5.51 -5.78
CA THR A 225 13.01 -5.13 -7.04
C THR A 225 13.41 -3.72 -7.47
N ALA A 226 13.40 -2.75 -6.55
CA ALA A 226 13.86 -1.38 -6.86
C ALA A 226 15.32 -1.35 -7.34
N GLN A 227 16.21 -2.09 -6.68
CA GLN A 227 17.62 -2.18 -7.04
C GLN A 227 17.83 -2.77 -8.45
N GLU A 228 17.12 -3.84 -8.80
CA GLU A 228 17.22 -4.46 -10.12
C GLU A 228 16.68 -3.54 -11.23
N LEU A 229 15.73 -2.67 -10.91
CA LEU A 229 15.18 -1.67 -11.82
C LEU A 229 16.01 -0.36 -11.88
N ASP A 230 17.11 -0.26 -11.14
CA ASP A 230 17.94 0.97 -11.02
C ASP A 230 17.10 2.17 -10.53
N LEU A 231 16.18 1.92 -9.57
CA LEU A 231 15.34 2.93 -8.94
C LEU A 231 15.87 3.33 -7.56
N ASP A 232 15.84 4.62 -7.27
CA ASP A 232 16.13 5.19 -5.96
C ASP A 232 14.85 5.13 -5.11
N LEU A 233 14.76 4.15 -4.21
CA LEU A 233 13.58 3.93 -3.39
C LEU A 233 13.44 5.03 -2.32
N LEU A 234 12.46 5.91 -2.48
CA LEU A 234 12.14 6.97 -1.52
C LEU A 234 11.38 6.43 -0.31
N ALA A 235 10.39 5.57 -0.58
CA ALA A 235 9.57 4.96 0.46
C ALA A 235 8.94 3.65 -0.03
N VAL A 236 8.64 2.76 0.92
CA VAL A 236 7.64 1.71 0.78
C VAL A 236 6.40 2.17 1.51
N ALA A 237 5.23 2.07 0.92
CA ALA A 237 3.98 2.50 1.55
C ALA A 237 2.94 1.39 1.56
N ALA A 238 2.26 1.18 2.69
CA ALA A 238 1.11 0.31 2.76
C ALA A 238 0.01 0.83 1.82
N GLU A 239 -0.48 -0.02 0.92
CA GLU A 239 -1.41 0.39 -0.12
C GLU A 239 -2.70 1.02 0.43
N PRO A 240 -3.37 0.48 1.46
CA PRO A 240 -4.55 1.14 2.02
C PRO A 240 -4.23 2.50 2.69
N PHE A 241 -3.01 2.70 3.20
CA PHE A 241 -2.56 4.02 3.64
C PHE A 241 -2.39 4.97 2.45
N ALA A 242 -1.80 4.50 1.34
CA ALA A 242 -1.66 5.30 0.13
C ALA A 242 -3.02 5.71 -0.45
N VAL A 243 -3.99 4.78 -0.47
CA VAL A 243 -5.39 5.08 -0.85
C VAL A 243 -6.00 6.13 0.09
N ALA A 244 -5.80 6.01 1.41
CA ALA A 244 -6.26 7.02 2.36
C ALA A 244 -5.66 8.40 2.06
N ARG A 245 -4.35 8.48 1.80
CA ARG A 245 -3.66 9.73 1.43
C ARG A 245 -4.17 10.32 0.12
N SER A 246 -4.62 9.49 -0.83
CA SER A 246 -5.20 9.95 -2.09
C SER A 246 -6.50 10.75 -1.88
N VAL A 247 -7.26 10.43 -0.85
CA VAL A 247 -8.59 11.00 -0.58
C VAL A 247 -8.54 12.12 0.46
N ILE A 248 -7.73 11.97 1.53
CA ILE A 248 -7.62 12.96 2.61
C ILE A 248 -6.66 14.10 2.20
N GLY A 249 -5.60 13.78 1.45
CA GLY A 249 -4.50 14.71 1.20
C GLY A 249 -3.66 14.95 2.45
N ASP A 250 -3.16 16.18 2.60
CA ASP A 250 -2.33 16.64 3.72
C ASP A 250 -3.02 17.78 4.51
N ASP A 251 -4.33 17.96 4.33
CA ASP A 251 -5.09 18.93 5.11
C ASP A 251 -5.25 18.45 6.57
N PRO A 252 -4.61 19.11 7.53
CA PRO A 252 -4.73 18.75 8.95
C PRO A 252 -6.12 19.00 9.53
N ASP A 253 -6.91 19.83 8.86
CA ASP A 253 -8.28 20.16 9.25
C ASP A 253 -9.32 19.32 8.47
N ALA A 254 -8.85 18.30 7.70
CA ALA A 254 -9.77 17.39 7.02
C ALA A 254 -10.64 16.68 8.05
N SER A 255 -11.95 16.78 7.85
CA SER A 255 -12.97 16.16 8.74
C SER A 255 -13.67 14.99 8.07
N MET A 256 -13.09 14.43 7.02
CA MET A 256 -13.71 13.33 6.28
C MET A 256 -13.66 12.05 7.09
N SER A 257 -14.79 11.35 7.14
CA SER A 257 -14.90 9.99 7.67
C SER A 257 -15.42 9.07 6.57
N ALA A 258 -14.70 7.99 6.28
CA ALA A 258 -15.04 7.03 5.24
C ALA A 258 -14.37 5.65 5.49
N ILE A 259 -14.94 4.62 4.88
CA ILE A 259 -14.33 3.31 4.71
C ILE A 259 -13.83 3.24 3.28
N LEU A 260 -12.54 2.99 3.10
CA LEU A 260 -11.93 2.78 1.79
C LEU A 260 -11.72 1.29 1.58
N MET A 261 -12.10 0.76 0.42
CA MET A 261 -11.91 -0.65 0.06
C MET A 261 -11.21 -0.73 -1.30
N ASP A 262 -9.97 -1.19 -1.31
CA ASP A 262 -9.25 -1.57 -2.52
C ASP A 262 -9.45 -3.07 -2.75
N VAL A 263 -10.21 -3.43 -3.78
CA VAL A 263 -10.38 -4.81 -4.18
C VAL A 263 -9.43 -5.10 -5.32
N GLY A 264 -8.30 -5.72 -4.99
CA GLY A 264 -7.25 -6.09 -5.92
C GLY A 264 -7.49 -7.42 -6.64
N GLY A 265 -6.43 -7.96 -7.26
CA GLY A 265 -6.45 -9.30 -7.85
C GLY A 265 -6.40 -10.41 -6.80
N GLY A 266 -5.60 -10.23 -5.75
CA GLY A 266 -5.36 -11.23 -4.70
C GLY A 266 -6.00 -10.91 -3.37
N THR A 267 -6.11 -9.64 -3.01
CA THR A 267 -6.53 -9.16 -1.70
C THR A 267 -7.68 -8.17 -1.80
N THR A 268 -8.36 -7.96 -0.67
CA THR A 268 -9.19 -6.80 -0.39
C THR A 268 -8.58 -6.07 0.80
N ASP A 269 -8.27 -4.81 0.60
CA ASP A 269 -7.56 -3.95 1.55
C ASP A 269 -8.49 -2.84 2.02
N ILE A 270 -8.72 -2.76 3.33
CA ILE A 270 -9.66 -1.82 3.93
C ILE A 270 -8.89 -0.83 4.79
N ALA A 271 -9.16 0.46 4.61
CA ALA A 271 -8.73 1.52 5.51
C ALA A 271 -9.96 2.22 6.11
N LEU A 272 -9.94 2.42 7.42
CA LEU A 272 -10.93 3.22 8.12
C LEU A 272 -10.37 4.61 8.39
N ILE A 273 -11.06 5.63 7.89
CA ILE A 273 -10.77 7.04 8.15
C ILE A 273 -11.87 7.59 9.04
N ASP A 274 -11.50 8.28 10.10
CA ASP A 274 -12.41 9.03 10.95
C ASP A 274 -11.82 10.40 11.29
N GLU A 275 -12.62 11.46 11.08
CA GLU A 275 -12.19 12.86 11.25
C GLU A 275 -10.84 13.18 10.58
N GLY A 276 -10.62 12.69 9.37
CA GLY A 276 -9.38 12.89 8.61
C GLY A 276 -8.18 12.05 9.07
N GLY A 277 -8.30 11.26 10.13
CA GLY A 277 -7.26 10.36 10.64
C GLY A 277 -7.48 8.91 10.24
N VAL A 278 -6.41 8.20 9.87
CA VAL A 278 -6.47 6.76 9.60
C VAL A 278 -6.56 6.02 10.93
N GLN A 279 -7.68 5.33 11.18
CA GLN A 279 -7.93 4.59 12.42
C GLN A 279 -7.35 3.18 12.40
N GLY A 280 -7.14 2.62 11.21
CA GLY A 280 -6.56 1.30 11.03
C GLY A 280 -6.68 0.84 9.58
N THR A 281 -5.96 -0.24 9.27
CA THR A 281 -6.06 -0.93 7.98
C THR A 281 -6.11 -2.43 8.20
N ILE A 282 -6.96 -3.11 7.45
CA ILE A 282 -7.15 -4.56 7.50
C ILE A 282 -7.12 -5.08 6.08
N MET A 283 -6.42 -6.19 5.88
CA MET A 283 -6.28 -6.84 4.57
C MET A 283 -6.64 -8.31 4.69
N PHE A 284 -7.35 -8.85 3.68
CA PHE A 284 -7.66 -10.27 3.62
C PHE A 284 -7.54 -10.81 2.18
N GLY A 285 -7.18 -12.09 2.07
CA GLY A 285 -6.74 -12.75 0.82
C GLY A 285 -7.87 -13.16 -0.13
N ILE A 286 -8.89 -12.33 -0.32
CA ILE A 286 -9.96 -12.55 -1.32
C ILE A 286 -10.02 -11.34 -2.24
N GLY A 287 -9.64 -11.55 -3.50
CA GLY A 287 -9.70 -10.56 -4.56
C GLY A 287 -10.19 -11.19 -5.87
N GLY A 288 -10.00 -10.54 -6.99
CA GLY A 288 -10.49 -10.95 -8.31
C GLY A 288 -10.14 -12.38 -8.71
N ARG A 289 -8.94 -12.89 -8.34
CA ARG A 289 -8.51 -14.27 -8.62
C ARG A 289 -9.33 -15.33 -7.88
N ALA A 290 -9.88 -15.01 -6.70
CA ALA A 290 -10.75 -15.93 -5.97
C ALA A 290 -12.03 -16.23 -6.76
N TYR A 291 -12.60 -15.22 -7.41
CA TYR A 291 -13.76 -15.38 -8.29
C TYR A 291 -13.44 -16.23 -9.50
N THR A 292 -12.28 -16.01 -10.13
CA THR A 292 -11.82 -16.85 -11.26
C THR A 292 -11.66 -18.31 -10.85
N ARG A 293 -11.05 -18.57 -9.66
CA ARG A 293 -10.94 -19.92 -9.11
C ARG A 293 -12.30 -20.53 -8.74
N GLY A 294 -13.28 -19.72 -8.39
CA GLY A 294 -14.67 -20.16 -8.20
C GLY A 294 -15.24 -20.77 -9.49
N ILE A 295 -15.07 -20.07 -10.62
CA ILE A 295 -15.50 -20.55 -11.95
C ILE A 295 -14.71 -21.80 -12.36
N GLU A 296 -13.37 -21.79 -12.19
CA GLU A 296 -12.49 -22.92 -12.47
C GLU A 296 -12.96 -24.20 -11.80
N ARG A 297 -13.29 -24.14 -10.51
CA ARG A 297 -13.79 -25.28 -9.73
C ARG A 297 -15.18 -25.74 -10.16
N GLU A 298 -16.09 -24.81 -10.43
CA GLU A 298 -17.47 -25.14 -10.80
C GLU A 298 -17.58 -25.71 -12.21
N MET A 299 -16.76 -25.21 -13.14
CA MET A 299 -16.83 -25.59 -14.55
C MET A 299 -15.75 -26.60 -14.99
N GLY A 300 -14.76 -26.90 -14.14
CA GLY A 300 -13.67 -27.80 -14.48
C GLY A 300 -12.78 -27.29 -15.63
N THR A 301 -12.66 -25.96 -15.78
CA THR A 301 -11.86 -25.31 -16.83
C THR A 301 -10.50 -24.89 -16.29
N SER A 302 -9.60 -24.40 -17.14
CA SER A 302 -8.34 -23.78 -16.68
C SER A 302 -8.58 -22.40 -16.10
N PHE A 303 -7.65 -21.89 -15.29
CA PHE A 303 -7.71 -20.55 -14.72
C PHE A 303 -7.87 -19.48 -15.82
N SER A 304 -7.08 -19.54 -16.90
CA SER A 304 -7.18 -18.58 -18.01
C SER A 304 -8.56 -18.61 -18.69
N ALA A 305 -9.09 -19.82 -18.98
CA ALA A 305 -10.42 -19.93 -19.55
C ALA A 305 -11.51 -19.43 -18.60
N SER A 306 -11.32 -19.60 -17.29
CA SER A 306 -12.24 -19.09 -16.26
C SER A 306 -12.16 -17.56 -16.15
N GLU A 307 -10.98 -16.98 -16.30
CA GLU A 307 -10.78 -15.54 -16.37
C GLU A 307 -11.50 -14.93 -17.58
N ASP A 308 -11.35 -15.55 -18.75
CA ASP A 308 -12.09 -15.15 -19.96
C ASP A 308 -13.60 -15.20 -19.75
N LEU A 309 -14.11 -16.22 -19.04
CA LEU A 309 -15.53 -16.33 -18.70
C LEU A 309 -15.97 -15.21 -17.75
N LYS A 310 -15.18 -14.91 -16.73
CA LYS A 310 -15.45 -13.82 -15.79
C LYS A 310 -15.52 -12.46 -16.50
N ILE A 311 -14.50 -12.16 -17.30
CA ILE A 311 -14.43 -10.93 -18.10
C ILE A 311 -15.57 -10.88 -19.12
N GLY A 312 -15.85 -12.02 -19.79
CA GLY A 312 -16.93 -12.13 -20.76
C GLY A 312 -18.32 -11.90 -20.16
N LEU A 313 -18.53 -12.26 -18.89
CA LEU A 313 -19.77 -11.92 -18.18
C LEU A 313 -19.88 -10.41 -17.98
N GLY A 314 -18.85 -9.75 -17.45
CA GLY A 314 -18.84 -8.31 -17.25
C GLY A 314 -19.04 -7.53 -18.56
N ASN A 315 -18.42 -7.98 -19.65
CA ASN A 315 -18.55 -7.37 -20.97
C ASN A 315 -19.84 -7.79 -21.73
N LYS A 316 -20.68 -8.65 -21.15
CA LYS A 316 -21.90 -9.18 -21.75
C LYS A 316 -21.65 -9.92 -23.09
N THR A 317 -20.48 -10.58 -23.20
CA THR A 317 -20.06 -11.32 -24.40
C THR A 317 -20.20 -12.85 -24.26
N LEU A 318 -20.64 -13.34 -23.09
CA LEU A 318 -20.81 -14.75 -22.84
C LEU A 318 -22.00 -15.33 -23.66
N PRO A 319 -21.85 -16.58 -24.14
CA PRO A 319 -23.00 -17.32 -24.65
C PRO A 319 -24.08 -17.47 -23.57
N PRO A 320 -25.38 -17.28 -23.91
CA PRO A 320 -26.49 -17.30 -22.94
C PRO A 320 -26.56 -18.56 -22.07
N ASN A 321 -26.14 -19.71 -22.60
CA ASN A 321 -26.16 -20.98 -21.87
C ASN A 321 -25.06 -21.10 -20.81
N LYS A 322 -24.00 -20.25 -20.84
CA LYS A 322 -22.93 -20.22 -19.86
C LYS A 322 -23.20 -19.22 -18.72
N VAL A 323 -23.98 -18.19 -18.97
CA VAL A 323 -24.25 -17.10 -18.01
C VAL A 323 -24.71 -17.63 -16.64
N PRO A 324 -25.75 -18.49 -16.52
CA PRO A 324 -26.25 -18.89 -15.21
C PRO A 324 -25.23 -19.68 -14.37
N VAL A 325 -24.38 -20.48 -15.02
CA VAL A 325 -23.36 -21.28 -14.29
C VAL A 325 -22.24 -20.40 -13.80
N VAL A 326 -21.80 -19.43 -14.63
CA VAL A 326 -20.76 -18.46 -14.25
C VAL A 326 -21.26 -17.56 -13.13
N GLU A 327 -22.47 -17.01 -13.23
CA GLU A 327 -23.10 -16.20 -12.18
C GLU A 327 -23.19 -16.98 -10.87
N GLN A 328 -23.65 -18.23 -10.89
CA GLN A 328 -23.73 -19.06 -9.69
C GLN A 328 -22.36 -19.28 -9.04
N ALA A 329 -21.31 -19.52 -9.83
CA ALA A 329 -19.96 -19.68 -9.33
C ALA A 329 -19.43 -18.40 -8.67
N LEU A 330 -19.71 -17.25 -9.27
CA LEU A 330 -19.32 -15.94 -8.75
C LEU A 330 -20.07 -15.61 -7.46
N HIS A 331 -21.39 -15.86 -7.37
CA HIS A 331 -22.18 -15.62 -6.15
C HIS A 331 -21.69 -16.43 -4.96
N LYS A 332 -21.27 -17.69 -5.14
CA LYS A 332 -20.65 -18.47 -4.05
C LYS A 332 -19.39 -17.81 -3.48
N THR A 333 -18.60 -17.19 -4.33
CA THR A 333 -17.40 -16.47 -3.91
C THR A 333 -17.75 -15.11 -3.28
N LEU A 334 -18.79 -14.44 -3.82
CA LEU A 334 -19.30 -13.18 -3.30
C LEU A 334 -19.80 -13.31 -1.86
N ASP A 335 -20.52 -14.37 -1.53
CA ASP A 335 -20.99 -14.64 -0.15
C ASP A 335 -19.82 -14.74 0.83
N VAL A 336 -18.72 -15.39 0.42
CA VAL A 336 -17.51 -15.51 1.25
C VAL A 336 -16.80 -14.17 1.36
N TRP A 337 -16.70 -13.41 0.26
CA TRP A 337 -16.11 -12.08 0.26
C TRP A 337 -16.89 -11.11 1.15
N ALA A 338 -18.21 -11.08 1.06
CA ALA A 338 -19.08 -10.24 1.88
C ALA A 338 -18.89 -10.55 3.38
N SER A 339 -18.83 -11.84 3.73
CA SER A 339 -18.53 -12.27 5.10
C SER A 339 -17.12 -11.81 5.55
N GLY A 340 -16.15 -11.80 4.65
CA GLY A 340 -14.81 -11.26 4.88
C GLY A 340 -14.84 -9.76 5.17
N VAL A 341 -15.64 -8.99 4.43
CA VAL A 341 -15.86 -7.56 4.66
C VAL A 341 -16.51 -7.31 6.03
N GLU A 342 -17.56 -8.06 6.38
CA GLU A 342 -18.20 -7.95 7.69
C GLU A 342 -17.22 -8.23 8.82
N LEU A 343 -16.43 -9.30 8.72
CA LEU A 343 -15.42 -9.67 9.70
C LEU A 343 -14.37 -8.57 9.85
N ALA A 344 -13.79 -8.12 8.75
CA ALA A 344 -12.77 -7.08 8.75
C ALA A 344 -13.27 -5.76 9.37
N LEU A 345 -14.50 -5.35 9.05
CA LEU A 345 -15.08 -4.14 9.63
C LEU A 345 -15.42 -4.30 11.12
N SER A 346 -15.70 -5.51 11.59
CA SER A 346 -15.95 -5.78 13.01
C SER A 346 -14.69 -5.68 13.89
N GLU A 347 -13.50 -5.74 13.28
CA GLU A 347 -12.22 -5.63 13.99
C GLU A 347 -11.86 -4.18 14.35
N PHE A 348 -12.52 -3.17 13.75
CA PHE A 348 -12.31 -1.76 14.09
C PHE A 348 -13.04 -1.42 15.40
N THR A 349 -12.43 -1.77 16.52
CA THR A 349 -12.99 -1.56 17.88
C THR A 349 -12.61 -0.22 18.51
N ASN A 350 -11.83 0.59 17.80
CA ASN A 350 -11.34 1.89 18.26
C ASN A 350 -12.22 3.07 17.83
N VAL A 351 -13.36 2.80 17.18
CA VAL A 351 -14.39 3.77 16.82
C VAL A 351 -15.75 3.32 17.34
N ASP A 352 -16.56 4.25 17.81
CA ASP A 352 -17.90 3.94 18.32
C ASP A 352 -18.88 3.59 17.19
N ASN A 353 -18.72 4.24 16.04
CA ASN A 353 -19.58 4.05 14.87
C ASN A 353 -18.74 4.02 13.60
N LEU A 354 -19.11 3.13 12.67
CA LEU A 354 -18.51 3.09 11.35
C LEU A 354 -19.07 4.21 10.45
N PRO A 355 -18.22 4.88 9.67
CA PRO A 355 -18.65 5.84 8.67
C PRO A 355 -19.54 5.20 7.62
N HIS A 356 -20.62 5.89 7.26
CA HIS A 356 -21.56 5.39 6.27
C HIS A 356 -21.10 5.57 4.81
N ARG A 357 -20.05 6.34 4.56
CA ARG A 357 -19.45 6.51 3.24
C ARG A 357 -18.44 5.41 2.99
N VAL A 358 -18.68 4.60 1.96
CA VAL A 358 -17.82 3.49 1.52
C VAL A 358 -17.31 3.78 0.13
N LEU A 359 -16.00 3.88 -0.02
CA LEU A 359 -15.32 4.26 -1.25
C LEU A 359 -14.54 3.08 -1.80
N LEU A 360 -14.85 2.65 -3.02
CA LEU A 360 -14.22 1.51 -3.68
C LEU A 360 -13.16 1.94 -4.68
N CYS A 361 -12.09 1.13 -4.75
CA CYS A 361 -11.08 1.18 -5.81
C CYS A 361 -10.53 -0.22 -6.11
N GLY A 362 -9.54 -0.29 -7.00
CA GLY A 362 -8.89 -1.52 -7.41
C GLY A 362 -9.59 -2.29 -8.51
N GLY A 363 -8.83 -3.13 -9.23
CA GLY A 363 -9.33 -3.83 -10.42
C GLY A 363 -10.41 -4.88 -10.14
N GLY A 364 -10.39 -5.51 -8.96
CA GLY A 364 -11.40 -6.49 -8.55
C GLY A 364 -12.78 -5.86 -8.31
N SER A 365 -12.83 -4.59 -7.88
CA SER A 365 -14.08 -3.87 -7.67
C SER A 365 -14.86 -3.56 -8.96
N SER A 366 -14.23 -3.75 -10.13
CA SER A 366 -14.92 -3.67 -11.43
C SER A 366 -15.95 -4.80 -11.67
N LEU A 367 -16.00 -5.82 -10.81
CA LEU A 367 -17.08 -6.80 -10.82
C LEU A 367 -18.37 -6.13 -10.33
N GLU A 368 -19.32 -5.84 -11.24
CA GLU A 368 -20.57 -5.15 -10.93
C GLU A 368 -21.32 -5.77 -9.73
N MET A 369 -21.25 -7.09 -9.57
CA MET A 369 -21.91 -7.81 -8.49
C MET A 369 -21.40 -7.43 -7.08
N LEU A 370 -20.13 -6.96 -6.92
CA LEU A 370 -19.64 -6.49 -5.63
C LEU A 370 -20.34 -5.19 -5.23
N MET A 371 -20.44 -4.27 -6.17
CA MET A 371 -21.16 -3.00 -5.96
C MET A 371 -22.64 -3.26 -5.68
N GLU A 372 -23.27 -4.17 -6.43
CA GLU A 372 -24.66 -4.55 -6.22
C GLU A 372 -24.88 -5.18 -4.85
N GLU A 373 -24.01 -6.10 -4.40
CA GLU A 373 -24.06 -6.71 -3.08
C GLU A 373 -24.00 -5.66 -1.97
N LEU A 374 -23.02 -4.76 -2.05
CA LEU A 374 -22.86 -3.69 -1.06
C LEU A 374 -24.03 -2.71 -1.03
N HIS A 375 -24.73 -2.53 -2.17
CA HIS A 375 -25.91 -1.67 -2.26
C HIS A 375 -27.20 -2.34 -1.82
N THR A 376 -27.40 -3.63 -2.11
CA THR A 376 -28.71 -4.28 -1.99
C THR A 376 -28.85 -5.13 -0.73
N SER A 377 -27.76 -5.78 -0.31
CA SER A 377 -27.81 -6.72 0.80
C SER A 377 -27.83 -6.04 2.19
N THR A 378 -27.87 -6.85 3.22
CA THR A 378 -27.99 -6.39 4.61
C THR A 378 -26.72 -6.62 5.43
N TRP A 379 -25.58 -6.80 4.76
CA TRP A 379 -24.27 -7.07 5.35
C TRP A 379 -23.89 -6.13 6.51
N TYR A 380 -24.33 -4.88 6.46
CA TYR A 380 -23.96 -3.85 7.44
C TYR A 380 -24.77 -3.91 8.76
N ARG A 381 -25.85 -4.71 8.83
CA ARG A 381 -26.82 -4.64 9.94
C ARG A 381 -26.26 -5.08 11.30
N GLN A 382 -25.25 -5.94 11.30
CA GLN A 382 -24.60 -6.40 12.54
C GLN A 382 -23.40 -5.54 12.94
N LEU A 383 -23.06 -4.57 12.10
CA LEU A 383 -21.94 -3.65 12.31
C LEU A 383 -22.47 -2.31 12.90
N PRO A 384 -21.62 -1.54 13.60
CA PRO A 384 -22.03 -0.31 14.26
C PRO A 384 -22.22 0.87 13.29
N PHE A 385 -22.98 0.68 12.21
CA PHE A 385 -23.40 1.75 11.32
C PHE A 385 -24.63 2.46 11.88
N THR A 386 -24.60 3.80 11.94
CA THR A 386 -25.77 4.61 12.31
C THR A 386 -26.74 4.83 11.16
N LYS A 387 -26.29 4.64 9.92
CA LYS A 387 -27.07 4.79 8.68
C LYS A 387 -26.68 3.67 7.72
N ARG A 388 -27.53 3.42 6.72
CA ARG A 388 -27.17 2.55 5.62
C ARG A 388 -25.93 3.09 4.90
N PRO A 389 -24.92 2.25 4.62
CA PRO A 389 -23.76 2.64 3.85
C PRO A 389 -24.12 3.17 2.45
N GLN A 390 -23.40 4.20 2.04
CA GLN A 390 -23.42 4.75 0.68
C GLN A 390 -22.11 4.35 0.01
N VAL A 391 -22.22 3.55 -1.04
CA VAL A 391 -21.07 2.93 -1.72
C VAL A 391 -20.86 3.61 -3.06
N GLU A 392 -19.65 4.04 -3.35
CA GLU A 392 -19.29 4.70 -4.61
C GLU A 392 -17.83 4.40 -4.98
N TYR A 393 -17.46 4.54 -6.23
CA TYR A 393 -16.05 4.46 -6.64
C TYR A 393 -15.32 5.76 -6.31
N ILE A 394 -14.06 5.65 -5.92
CA ILE A 394 -13.17 6.81 -5.85
C ILE A 394 -12.96 7.35 -7.27
N ASN A 395 -13.28 8.62 -7.47
CA ASN A 395 -13.06 9.29 -8.75
C ASN A 395 -11.59 9.74 -8.85
N PRO A 396 -10.83 9.30 -9.88
CA PRO A 396 -9.44 9.72 -10.05
C PRO A 396 -9.23 11.23 -10.11
N LYS A 397 -10.25 11.98 -10.57
CA LYS A 397 -10.19 13.44 -10.64
C LYS A 397 -10.28 14.13 -9.27
N GLU A 398 -10.72 13.40 -8.24
CA GLU A 398 -10.85 13.88 -6.86
C GLU A 398 -9.64 13.51 -6.01
N VAL A 399 -8.65 12.80 -6.58
CA VAL A 399 -7.41 12.47 -5.87
C VAL A 399 -6.62 13.76 -5.58
N VAL A 400 -6.36 14.00 -4.30
CA VAL A 400 -5.81 15.25 -3.83
C VAL A 400 -4.37 15.46 -4.30
N GLY A 401 -4.16 16.54 -5.06
CA GLY A 401 -2.85 16.96 -5.53
C GLY A 401 -2.28 16.13 -6.68
N ILE A 402 -3.04 15.18 -7.25
CA ILE A 402 -2.64 14.36 -8.39
C ILE A 402 -3.54 14.66 -9.57
N LYS A 403 -2.95 14.93 -10.73
CA LYS A 403 -3.68 15.21 -11.96
C LYS A 403 -3.18 14.32 -13.10
N ASP A 404 -4.07 13.55 -13.68
CA ASP A 404 -3.75 12.82 -14.91
C ASP A 404 -3.79 13.76 -16.12
N THR A 405 -2.68 13.83 -16.86
CA THR A 405 -2.57 14.59 -18.12
C THR A 405 -2.48 13.67 -19.35
N THR A 406 -2.39 12.37 -19.14
CA THR A 406 -2.30 11.37 -20.22
C THR A 406 -3.68 10.94 -20.71
N GLY A 407 -4.66 10.88 -19.80
CA GLY A 407 -5.98 10.31 -20.03
C GLY A 407 -6.06 8.79 -19.88
N ASP A 408 -4.95 8.13 -19.51
CA ASP A 408 -4.86 6.68 -19.40
C ASP A 408 -5.01 6.17 -17.95
N ALA A 409 -4.87 7.05 -16.95
CA ALA A 409 -5.10 6.74 -15.55
C ALA A 409 -6.45 7.34 -15.07
N ASN A 410 -7.53 7.03 -15.78
CA ASN A 410 -8.83 7.73 -15.68
C ASN A 410 -9.93 6.97 -14.94
N ASP A 411 -9.63 5.81 -14.35
CA ASP A 411 -10.59 4.98 -13.63
C ASP A 411 -10.10 4.59 -12.21
N HIS A 412 -11.01 4.01 -11.44
CA HIS A 412 -10.78 3.62 -10.05
C HIS A 412 -9.67 2.55 -9.86
N THR A 413 -9.20 1.92 -10.93
CA THR A 413 -8.14 0.89 -10.83
C THR A 413 -6.74 1.48 -10.63
N PHE A 414 -6.57 2.79 -10.84
CA PHE A 414 -5.30 3.51 -10.66
C PHE A 414 -5.17 4.26 -9.34
N ILE A 415 -6.20 4.26 -8.49
CA ILE A 415 -6.24 5.06 -7.26
C ILE A 415 -5.06 4.72 -6.34
N THR A 416 -4.73 3.44 -6.16
CA THR A 416 -3.60 3.00 -5.34
C THR A 416 -2.28 3.55 -5.86
N ALA A 417 -2.02 3.45 -7.17
CA ALA A 417 -0.83 4.03 -7.79
C ALA A 417 -0.80 5.57 -7.68
N MET A 418 -1.94 6.25 -7.77
CA MET A 418 -2.05 7.70 -7.52
C MET A 418 -1.76 8.04 -6.06
N GLY A 419 -2.24 7.22 -5.11
CA GLY A 419 -1.94 7.35 -3.69
C GLY A 419 -0.45 7.20 -3.40
N LEU A 420 0.23 6.28 -4.08
CA LEU A 420 1.69 6.14 -3.98
C LEU A 420 2.43 7.38 -4.51
N LEU A 421 1.97 8.00 -5.61
CA LEU A 421 2.52 9.28 -6.07
C LEU A 421 2.33 10.38 -5.02
N ARG A 422 1.17 10.38 -4.33
CA ARG A 422 0.91 11.33 -3.26
C ARG A 422 1.87 11.14 -2.09
N VAL A 423 2.09 9.91 -1.65
CA VAL A 423 3.09 9.58 -0.60
C VAL A 423 4.50 10.01 -1.04
N GLY A 424 4.85 9.79 -2.30
CA GLY A 424 6.14 10.22 -2.86
C GLY A 424 6.30 11.73 -2.85
N LEU A 425 5.27 12.49 -3.23
CA LEU A 425 5.26 13.94 -3.17
C LEU A 425 5.47 14.43 -1.73
N ASP A 426 4.70 13.88 -0.78
CA ASP A 426 4.81 14.21 0.63
C ASP A 426 6.26 13.97 1.14
N THR A 427 6.87 12.84 0.77
CA THR A 427 8.24 12.49 1.13
C THR A 427 9.27 13.45 0.51
N MET A 428 9.13 13.80 -0.76
CA MET A 428 10.03 14.75 -1.44
C MET A 428 9.93 16.16 -0.86
N LEU A 429 8.72 16.65 -0.62
CA LEU A 429 8.52 17.98 -0.04
C LEU A 429 9.15 18.07 1.35
N GLN A 430 9.11 16.99 2.12
CA GLN A 430 9.77 16.91 3.42
C GLN A 430 11.30 16.94 3.32
N ALA A 431 11.87 16.17 2.37
CA ALA A 431 13.32 16.13 2.16
C ALA A 431 13.89 17.47 1.69
N ASN A 432 13.15 18.19 0.82
CA ASN A 432 13.58 19.45 0.21
C ASN A 432 13.29 20.68 1.08
N SER A 433 12.43 20.55 2.10
CA SER A 433 12.19 21.65 3.01
C SER A 433 13.49 21.93 3.77
N THR A 434 14.10 23.08 3.52
CA THR A 434 15.27 23.59 4.31
C THR A 434 14.90 23.51 5.79
N PRO A 435 15.85 23.17 6.69
CA PRO A 435 15.58 23.21 8.12
C PRO A 435 15.31 24.65 8.52
N THR A 436 14.07 25.08 8.33
CA THR A 436 13.59 26.32 8.94
C THR A 436 13.57 26.08 10.44
N ASN A 437 13.92 27.09 11.20
CA ASN A 437 13.87 27.03 12.67
C ASN A 437 12.43 26.93 13.22
N SER A 438 11.44 26.75 12.33
CA SER A 438 10.04 26.56 12.71
C SER A 438 9.84 25.18 13.33
N VAL A 439 9.55 25.20 14.61
CA VAL A 439 9.24 24.03 15.42
C VAL A 439 8.02 23.29 14.84
N ARG A 440 7.07 24.02 14.26
CA ARG A 440 5.88 23.50 13.60
C ARG A 440 6.22 22.61 12.42
N GLU A 441 7.13 23.02 11.53
CA GLU A 441 7.55 22.19 10.39
C GLU A 441 8.33 20.94 10.82
N LYS A 442 9.08 21.02 11.93
CA LYS A 442 9.73 19.83 12.48
C LYS A 442 8.71 18.84 13.01
N LEU A 443 7.70 19.33 13.71
CA LEU A 443 6.60 18.50 14.19
C LEU A 443 5.84 17.88 13.01
N ASP A 444 5.47 18.68 12.02
CA ASP A 444 4.79 18.21 10.81
C ASP A 444 5.60 17.14 10.07
N ARG A 445 6.92 17.23 10.01
CA ARG A 445 7.79 16.19 9.44
C ARG A 445 7.76 14.89 10.23
N MET A 446 7.76 14.97 11.55
CA MET A 446 7.73 13.79 12.41
C MET A 446 6.37 13.11 12.43
N LEU A 447 5.32 13.88 12.19
CA LEU A 447 3.93 13.48 12.33
C LEU A 447 3.27 13.02 11.01
N ARG A 448 3.93 13.23 9.87
CA ARG A 448 3.37 12.94 8.53
C ARG A 448 4.11 11.83 7.76
N VAL A 449 4.90 11.01 8.41
CA VAL A 449 5.61 9.91 7.74
C VAL A 449 4.67 8.90 7.11
#